data_047088f87ca6f5233bdcb73ce4ba3bf6
#
_entry.id   047088f87ca6f5233bdcb73ce4ba3bf6
#
_cell.length_a   1.000
_cell.length_b   1.000
_cell.length_c   1.000
_cell.angle_alpha   90.00
_cell.angle_beta   90.00
_cell.angle_gamma   90.00
#
_symmetry.space_group_name_H-M   'P 1'
#
loop_
_entity.id
_entity.type
_entity.pdbx_description
1 polymer ?
#
loop_
_entity_poly.entity_id
_entity_poly.type
_entity_poly.pdbx_seq_one_letter_code
_entity_poly.pdbx_strand_id
1 'polypeptide(L)'
;MKKTDCPKVVIGVCTYNRCKDLRRLLQSLIKLDYPNFEIIVVDNNSTDQTAQIVSGFEKVKYVFEEKQGLAYARNCLLNKCGKDTEYLGMLDDDETVKEDWILRMLDCFQLDERIAVVGGPYIPCFEITPPAWMPYDFHAFNLNVRGIGVYSVRMAAGGNVMLRMDIVKSKKILFDYTLGYNGNVLLSGEDNEFFCKVMGKVHLCGFTEFAPVKHYIAKERMTVKWFTRRYFYE
;
A
#
# COMPACT_ATOMS: atom_id res chain seq x y z
N MET A 1 15.94 -20.17 -4.04
CA MET A 1 15.10 -20.28 -5.28
C MET A 1 15.79 -19.51 -6.38
N LYS A 2 15.74 -19.97 -7.63
CA LYS A 2 16.25 -19.20 -8.77
C LYS A 2 15.23 -18.11 -9.10
N LYS A 3 15.68 -16.94 -9.57
CA LYS A 3 14.83 -15.80 -9.92
C LYS A 3 13.72 -16.16 -10.94
N THR A 4 14.00 -17.12 -11.82
CA THR A 4 13.07 -17.61 -12.86
C THR A 4 11.92 -18.46 -12.33
N ASP A 5 12.03 -18.98 -11.10
CA ASP A 5 11.04 -19.90 -10.51
C ASP A 5 10.11 -19.18 -9.52
N CYS A 6 10.30 -17.87 -9.35
CA CYS A 6 9.50 -17.02 -8.44
C CYS A 6 8.63 -16.07 -9.24
N PRO A 7 7.35 -15.88 -8.88
CA PRO A 7 6.49 -14.90 -9.53
C PRO A 7 7.08 -13.50 -9.46
N LYS A 8 6.88 -12.70 -10.51
CA LYS A 8 7.36 -11.32 -10.53
C LYS A 8 6.45 -10.43 -9.70
N VAL A 9 7.04 -9.78 -8.70
CA VAL A 9 6.37 -8.83 -7.80
C VAL A 9 6.84 -7.41 -8.09
N VAL A 10 5.90 -6.48 -8.22
CA VAL A 10 6.18 -5.04 -8.16
C VAL A 10 5.74 -4.52 -6.80
N ILE A 11 6.61 -3.75 -6.13
CA ILE A 11 6.23 -2.97 -4.94
C ILE A 11 6.03 -1.54 -5.39
N GLY A 12 4.81 -1.05 -5.27
CA GLY A 12 4.41 0.29 -5.65
C GLY A 12 4.21 1.19 -4.46
N VAL A 13 4.78 2.39 -4.51
CA VAL A 13 4.64 3.44 -3.50
C VAL A 13 4.21 4.72 -4.19
N CYS A 14 3.08 5.30 -3.76
CA CYS A 14 2.67 6.63 -4.17
C CYS A 14 3.02 7.63 -3.07
N THR A 15 3.63 8.76 -3.43
CA THR A 15 4.08 9.75 -2.44
C THR A 15 3.80 11.17 -2.91
N TYR A 16 3.62 12.07 -1.94
CA TYR A 16 3.49 13.51 -2.16
C TYR A 16 4.02 14.30 -0.97
N ASN A 17 5.11 15.04 -1.18
CA ASN A 17 5.74 15.93 -0.17
C ASN A 17 6.06 15.23 1.17
N ARG A 18 6.60 14.00 1.11
CA ARG A 18 6.94 13.18 2.28
C ARG A 18 8.31 12.51 2.15
N CYS A 19 9.28 13.23 1.67
CA CYS A 19 10.61 12.70 1.36
C CYS A 19 11.30 11.98 2.54
N LYS A 20 11.04 12.41 3.79
CA LYS A 20 11.62 11.78 5.00
C LYS A 20 11.00 10.42 5.28
N ASP A 21 9.67 10.31 5.19
CA ASP A 21 8.94 9.07 5.41
C ASP A 21 9.27 8.08 4.30
N LEU A 22 9.20 8.53 3.04
CA LEU A 22 9.60 7.73 1.88
C LEU A 22 11.02 7.16 2.02
N ARG A 23 12.00 7.96 2.48
CA ARG A 23 13.36 7.45 2.72
C ARG A 23 13.37 6.28 3.68
N ARG A 24 12.61 6.36 4.78
CA ARG A 24 12.50 5.29 5.80
C ARG A 24 11.90 4.02 5.21
N LEU A 25 10.81 4.16 4.42
CA LEU A 25 10.20 3.04 3.72
C LEU A 25 11.21 2.38 2.76
N LEU A 26 11.84 3.16 1.87
CA LEU A 26 12.79 2.64 0.89
C LEU A 26 13.96 1.89 1.54
N GLN A 27 14.45 2.36 2.71
CA GLN A 27 15.47 1.66 3.49
C GLN A 27 15.01 0.28 3.99
N SER A 28 13.71 0.05 4.17
CA SER A 28 13.17 -1.27 4.50
C SER A 28 12.97 -2.12 3.25
N LEU A 29 12.51 -1.51 2.13
CA LEU A 29 12.23 -2.21 0.89
C LEU A 29 13.48 -2.80 0.21
N ILE A 30 14.62 -2.10 0.29
CA ILE A 30 15.88 -2.62 -0.29
C ILE A 30 16.43 -3.85 0.43
N LYS A 31 15.89 -4.19 1.64
CA LYS A 31 16.25 -5.35 2.45
C LYS A 31 15.33 -6.55 2.24
N LEU A 32 14.30 -6.41 1.41
CA LEU A 32 13.36 -7.50 1.15
C LEU A 32 14.11 -8.74 0.61
N ASP A 33 13.86 -9.87 1.25
CA ASP A 33 14.43 -11.17 0.87
C ASP A 33 13.52 -11.90 -0.14
N TYR A 34 13.52 -11.38 -1.37
CA TYR A 34 12.81 -11.99 -2.48
C TYR A 34 13.57 -11.77 -3.80
N PRO A 35 13.80 -12.80 -4.61
CA PRO A 35 14.73 -12.71 -5.74
C PRO A 35 14.17 -12.00 -6.98
N ASN A 36 12.84 -11.93 -7.15
CA ASN A 36 12.19 -11.44 -8.37
C ASN A 36 11.21 -10.31 -8.09
N PHE A 37 11.72 -9.15 -7.66
CA PHE A 37 10.88 -7.97 -7.45
C PHE A 37 11.51 -6.69 -8.00
N GLU A 38 10.65 -5.69 -8.20
CA GLU A 38 11.00 -4.31 -8.58
C GLU A 38 10.29 -3.34 -7.62
N ILE A 39 10.90 -2.18 -7.38
CA ILE A 39 10.27 -1.09 -6.60
C ILE A 39 9.98 0.06 -7.56
N ILE A 40 8.74 0.54 -7.56
CA ILE A 40 8.29 1.72 -8.32
C ILE A 40 7.77 2.75 -7.33
N VAL A 41 8.37 3.95 -7.34
CA VAL A 41 7.86 5.11 -6.62
C VAL A 41 7.19 6.05 -7.62
N VAL A 42 5.92 6.33 -7.41
CA VAL A 42 5.18 7.36 -8.14
C VAL A 42 5.15 8.62 -7.29
N ASP A 43 5.88 9.62 -7.72
CA ASP A 43 5.89 10.96 -7.14
C ASP A 43 4.75 11.78 -7.73
N ASN A 44 3.75 12.08 -6.93
CA ASN A 44 2.55 12.80 -7.35
C ASN A 44 2.74 14.31 -7.26
N ASN A 45 3.71 14.83 -8.02
CA ASN A 45 4.01 16.26 -8.16
C ASN A 45 4.52 16.89 -6.85
N SER A 46 5.48 16.24 -6.19
CA SER A 46 6.13 16.79 -4.98
C SER A 46 7.01 17.99 -5.30
N THR A 47 7.09 18.90 -4.34
CA THR A 47 7.94 20.10 -4.39
C THR A 47 9.09 20.06 -3.37
N ASP A 48 9.17 18.99 -2.58
CA ASP A 48 10.23 18.73 -1.61
C ASP A 48 11.40 17.92 -2.24
N GLN A 49 12.25 17.32 -1.43
CA GLN A 49 13.39 16.54 -1.88
C GLN A 49 13.05 15.11 -2.32
N THR A 50 11.77 14.79 -2.63
CA THR A 50 11.31 13.43 -2.98
C THR A 50 12.12 12.84 -4.14
N ALA A 51 12.23 13.54 -5.26
CA ALA A 51 12.99 13.05 -6.42
C ALA A 51 14.47 12.79 -6.08
N GLN A 52 15.10 13.70 -5.31
CA GLN A 52 16.48 13.55 -4.86
C GLN A 52 16.66 12.34 -3.92
N ILE A 53 15.69 12.08 -3.04
CA ILE A 53 15.73 10.90 -2.17
C ILE A 53 15.69 9.63 -3.00
N VAL A 54 14.76 9.52 -3.95
CA VAL A 54 14.61 8.31 -4.78
C VAL A 54 15.86 8.06 -5.62
N SER A 55 16.49 9.10 -6.17
CA SER A 55 17.73 8.96 -6.97
C SER A 55 18.90 8.35 -6.19
N GLY A 56 18.88 8.39 -4.87
CA GLY A 56 19.87 7.72 -4.01
C GLY A 56 19.68 6.20 -3.87
N PHE A 57 18.64 5.62 -4.49
CA PHE A 57 18.33 4.18 -4.42
C PHE A 57 18.37 3.56 -5.81
N GLU A 58 19.49 2.99 -6.23
CA GLU A 58 19.70 2.42 -7.58
C GLU A 58 18.66 1.38 -8.03
N LYS A 59 18.05 0.65 -7.07
CA LYS A 59 17.06 -0.40 -7.33
C LYS A 59 15.62 0.11 -7.42
N VAL A 60 15.41 1.44 -7.30
CA VAL A 60 14.09 2.05 -7.26
C VAL A 60 13.83 2.79 -8.56
N LYS A 61 12.74 2.44 -9.22
CA LYS A 61 12.26 3.14 -10.42
C LYS A 61 11.44 4.36 -10.00
N TYR A 62 11.91 5.56 -10.37
CA TYR A 62 11.17 6.81 -10.18
C TYR A 62 10.21 7.05 -11.34
N VAL A 63 8.99 7.45 -11.02
CA VAL A 63 7.96 7.87 -11.97
C VAL A 63 7.34 9.17 -11.47
N PHE A 64 7.23 10.16 -12.32
CA PHE A 64 6.55 11.43 -12.02
C PHE A 64 5.12 11.40 -12.56
N GLU A 65 4.14 11.77 -11.73
CA GLU A 65 2.74 11.97 -12.10
C GLU A 65 2.34 13.42 -11.83
N GLU A 66 2.12 14.17 -12.91
CA GLU A 66 1.82 15.60 -12.86
C GLU A 66 0.45 15.91 -12.25
N LYS A 67 -0.54 15.07 -12.53
CA LYS A 67 -1.90 15.27 -12.04
C LYS A 67 -2.00 14.87 -10.57
N GLN A 68 -2.27 15.87 -9.73
CA GLN A 68 -2.36 15.67 -8.30
C GLN A 68 -3.61 14.90 -7.89
N GLY A 69 -3.43 13.90 -7.04
CA GLY A 69 -4.48 13.05 -6.48
C GLY A 69 -4.04 11.59 -6.37
N LEU A 70 -4.39 10.95 -5.26
CA LEU A 70 -3.97 9.57 -4.97
C LEU A 70 -4.42 8.58 -6.04
N ALA A 71 -5.64 8.74 -6.58
CA ALA A 71 -6.14 7.90 -7.66
C ALA A 71 -5.32 8.07 -8.96
N TYR A 72 -4.84 9.28 -9.28
CA TYR A 72 -3.95 9.50 -10.42
C TYR A 72 -2.61 8.78 -10.22
N ALA A 73 -1.99 8.93 -9.05
CA ALA A 73 -0.73 8.26 -8.74
C ALA A 73 -0.85 6.72 -8.78
N ARG A 74 -1.92 6.16 -8.19
CA ARG A 74 -2.18 4.71 -8.21
C ARG A 74 -2.47 4.17 -9.61
N ASN A 75 -3.22 4.91 -10.44
CA ASN A 75 -3.45 4.53 -11.83
C ASN A 75 -2.17 4.64 -12.68
N CYS A 76 -1.33 5.65 -12.43
CA CYS A 76 0.00 5.74 -13.02
C CYS A 76 0.84 4.51 -12.63
N LEU A 77 0.85 4.12 -11.36
CA LEU A 77 1.53 2.91 -10.87
C LEU A 77 1.05 1.65 -11.62
N LEU A 78 -0.28 1.43 -11.72
CA LEU A 78 -0.84 0.29 -12.46
C LEU A 78 -0.36 0.25 -13.91
N ASN A 79 -0.30 1.40 -14.58
CA ASN A 79 0.16 1.51 -15.96
C ASN A 79 1.68 1.28 -16.12
N LYS A 80 2.47 1.46 -15.04
CA LYS A 80 3.93 1.23 -15.05
C LYS A 80 4.31 -0.20 -14.71
N CYS A 81 3.39 -1.01 -14.21
CA CYS A 81 3.58 -2.44 -14.04
C CYS A 81 3.77 -3.13 -15.40
N GLY A 82 4.85 -3.89 -15.56
CA GLY A 82 5.13 -4.66 -16.77
C GLY A 82 4.05 -5.71 -17.06
N LYS A 83 3.98 -6.17 -18.32
CA LYS A 83 3.06 -7.26 -18.70
C LYS A 83 3.32 -8.54 -17.91
N ASP A 84 4.56 -8.78 -17.56
CA ASP A 84 5.09 -9.91 -16.80
C ASP A 84 4.91 -9.77 -15.27
N THR A 85 4.39 -8.64 -14.76
CA THR A 85 4.09 -8.48 -13.34
C THR A 85 2.91 -9.38 -12.97
N GLU A 86 3.13 -10.31 -12.05
CA GLU A 86 2.12 -11.23 -11.55
C GLU A 86 1.40 -10.68 -10.31
N TYR A 87 2.17 -10.03 -9.43
CA TYR A 87 1.63 -9.42 -8.21
C TYR A 87 2.09 -7.97 -8.06
N LEU A 88 1.21 -7.14 -7.51
CA LEU A 88 1.50 -5.76 -7.13
C LEU A 88 1.27 -5.59 -5.63
N GLY A 89 2.35 -5.37 -4.87
CA GLY A 89 2.25 -4.91 -3.49
C GLY A 89 2.14 -3.38 -3.47
N MET A 90 1.17 -2.83 -2.76
CA MET A 90 1.07 -1.39 -2.51
C MET A 90 1.32 -1.09 -1.05
N LEU A 91 2.17 -0.09 -0.81
CA LEU A 91 2.56 0.40 0.50
C LEU A 91 2.44 1.92 0.53
N ASP A 92 2.00 2.47 1.66
CA ASP A 92 2.01 3.91 1.87
C ASP A 92 3.42 4.40 2.28
N ASP A 93 3.75 5.65 1.95
CA ASP A 93 5.10 6.21 2.12
C ASP A 93 5.52 6.38 3.59
N ASP A 94 4.56 6.32 4.54
CA ASP A 94 4.79 6.42 5.99
C ASP A 94 4.85 5.05 6.71
N GLU A 95 5.18 3.99 5.97
CA GLU A 95 5.27 2.64 6.49
C GLU A 95 6.69 2.07 6.46
N THR A 96 6.88 0.92 7.10
CA THR A 96 8.04 0.03 6.90
C THR A 96 7.62 -1.43 7.04
N VAL A 97 8.34 -2.31 6.34
CA VAL A 97 8.06 -3.74 6.28
C VAL A 97 9.23 -4.57 6.83
N LYS A 98 8.97 -5.83 7.16
CA LYS A 98 10.01 -6.84 7.42
C LYS A 98 10.55 -7.42 6.11
N GLU A 99 11.72 -8.02 6.18
CA GLU A 99 12.42 -8.60 5.03
C GLU A 99 11.62 -9.71 4.33
N ASP A 100 10.81 -10.45 5.06
CA ASP A 100 9.97 -11.56 4.55
C ASP A 100 8.57 -11.13 4.09
N TRP A 101 8.25 -9.83 4.04
CA TRP A 101 6.91 -9.32 3.75
C TRP A 101 6.31 -9.87 2.44
N ILE A 102 7.10 -9.90 1.34
CA ILE A 102 6.63 -10.46 0.05
C ILE A 102 6.25 -11.93 0.20
N LEU A 103 7.11 -12.73 0.84
CA LEU A 103 6.87 -14.15 1.03
C LEU A 103 5.58 -14.39 1.83
N ARG A 104 5.38 -13.64 2.92
CA ARG A 104 4.18 -13.76 3.76
C ARG A 104 2.89 -13.38 3.04
N MET A 105 2.94 -12.39 2.16
CA MET A 105 1.81 -12.05 1.29
C MET A 105 1.54 -13.16 0.26
N LEU A 106 2.58 -13.69 -0.37
CA LEU A 106 2.46 -14.76 -1.37
C LEU A 106 1.97 -16.09 -0.75
N ASP A 107 2.38 -16.43 0.48
CA ASP A 107 1.89 -17.62 1.20
C ASP A 107 0.36 -17.64 1.28
N CYS A 108 -0.25 -16.47 1.46
CA CYS A 108 -1.72 -16.37 1.52
C CYS A 108 -2.38 -16.71 0.18
N PHE A 109 -1.80 -16.30 -0.96
CA PHE A 109 -2.34 -16.62 -2.29
C PHE A 109 -2.31 -18.11 -2.62
N GLN A 110 -1.46 -18.90 -1.95
CA GLN A 110 -1.38 -20.35 -2.16
C GLN A 110 -2.57 -21.12 -1.56
N LEU A 111 -3.36 -20.52 -0.70
CA LEU A 111 -4.47 -21.19 -0.01
C LEU A 111 -5.69 -21.40 -0.92
N ASP A 112 -5.94 -20.49 -1.84
CA ASP A 112 -7.09 -20.56 -2.76
C ASP A 112 -6.80 -19.74 -4.02
N GLU A 113 -6.94 -20.35 -5.20
CA GLU A 113 -6.71 -19.69 -6.48
C GLU A 113 -7.65 -18.50 -6.75
N ARG A 114 -8.77 -18.40 -6.04
CA ARG A 114 -9.72 -17.30 -6.14
C ARG A 114 -9.27 -16.05 -5.38
N ILE A 115 -8.23 -16.13 -4.55
CA ILE A 115 -7.75 -14.95 -3.82
C ILE A 115 -7.17 -13.95 -4.82
N ALA A 116 -7.76 -12.76 -4.85
CA ALA A 116 -7.37 -11.66 -5.74
C ALA A 116 -6.64 -10.53 -5.01
N VAL A 117 -6.91 -10.39 -3.72
CA VAL A 117 -6.39 -9.33 -2.84
C VAL A 117 -5.93 -9.97 -1.54
N VAL A 118 -4.76 -9.60 -1.05
CA VAL A 118 -4.25 -10.00 0.28
C VAL A 118 -3.88 -8.77 1.06
N GLY A 119 -4.44 -8.63 2.27
CA GLY A 119 -4.10 -7.57 3.22
C GLY A 119 -3.28 -8.07 4.41
N GLY A 120 -2.65 -7.14 5.12
CA GLY A 120 -1.96 -7.38 6.37
C GLY A 120 -2.26 -6.31 7.42
N PRO A 121 -1.85 -6.52 8.70
CA PRO A 121 -2.12 -5.59 9.78
C PRO A 121 -1.24 -4.35 9.73
N TYR A 122 -1.76 -3.26 10.32
CA TYR A 122 -1.04 -2.02 10.58
C TYR A 122 -0.72 -1.95 12.07
N ILE A 123 0.55 -1.73 12.38
CA ILE A 123 1.04 -1.50 13.74
C ILE A 123 1.37 -0.01 13.86
N PRO A 124 0.60 0.78 14.63
CA PRO A 124 0.85 2.20 14.76
C PRO A 124 2.18 2.47 15.49
N CYS A 125 2.98 3.38 14.94
CA CYS A 125 4.22 3.88 15.51
C CYS A 125 4.10 5.39 15.65
N PHE A 126 3.81 5.86 16.86
CA PHE A 126 3.61 7.27 17.13
C PHE A 126 4.93 8.01 17.28
N GLU A 127 5.07 9.17 16.63
CA GLU A 127 6.26 10.04 16.75
C GLU A 127 6.45 10.57 18.18
N ILE A 128 5.36 10.83 18.87
CA ILE A 128 5.33 11.25 20.29
C ILE A 128 4.32 10.40 21.04
N THR A 129 4.33 10.44 22.38
CA THR A 129 3.29 9.78 23.19
C THR A 129 1.91 10.32 22.82
N PRO A 130 0.96 9.45 22.41
CA PRO A 130 -0.38 9.89 22.07
C PRO A 130 -1.05 10.61 23.25
N PRO A 131 -1.82 11.70 22.99
CA PRO A 131 -2.57 12.35 24.04
C PRO A 131 -3.65 11.42 24.62
N ALA A 132 -4.01 11.60 25.91
CA ALA A 132 -4.91 10.72 26.64
C ALA A 132 -6.32 10.55 26.00
N TRP A 133 -6.78 11.49 25.21
CA TRP A 133 -8.04 11.42 24.50
C TRP A 133 -8.01 10.56 23.23
N MET A 134 -6.80 10.25 22.71
CA MET A 134 -6.63 9.52 21.45
C MET A 134 -6.71 8.02 21.72
N PRO A 135 -7.53 7.25 20.98
CA PRO A 135 -7.54 5.79 21.08
C PRO A 135 -6.15 5.21 20.82
N TYR A 136 -5.71 4.26 21.61
CA TYR A 136 -4.37 3.63 21.48
C TYR A 136 -4.22 2.82 20.19
N ASP A 137 -5.33 2.37 19.62
CA ASP A 137 -5.43 1.61 18.38
C ASP A 137 -5.72 2.49 17.16
N PHE A 138 -5.66 3.82 17.33
CA PHE A 138 -5.84 4.76 16.24
C PHE A 138 -4.83 4.47 15.11
N HIS A 139 -5.33 4.32 13.90
CA HIS A 139 -4.58 3.83 12.75
C HIS A 139 -4.04 2.39 12.88
N ALA A 140 -4.47 1.62 13.85
CA ALA A 140 -4.28 0.19 13.81
C ALA A 140 -5.32 -0.45 12.88
N PHE A 141 -4.87 -1.39 12.07
CA PHE A 141 -5.75 -2.25 11.30
C PHE A 141 -5.37 -3.68 11.63
N ASN A 142 -6.06 -4.24 12.61
CA ASN A 142 -5.88 -5.62 13.01
C ASN A 142 -7.28 -6.25 13.14
N LEU A 143 -7.57 -7.20 12.27
CA LEU A 143 -8.86 -7.87 12.20
C LEU A 143 -9.01 -8.99 13.24
N ASN A 144 -8.10 -9.07 14.23
CA ASN A 144 -8.03 -10.17 15.20
C ASN A 144 -7.95 -11.56 14.53
N VAL A 145 -7.48 -11.60 13.27
CA VAL A 145 -7.18 -12.84 12.57
C VAL A 145 -5.89 -13.39 13.13
N ARG A 146 -5.89 -14.65 13.55
CA ARG A 146 -4.69 -15.40 13.89
C ARG A 146 -4.31 -16.29 12.70
N GLY A 147 -3.05 -16.19 12.28
CA GLY A 147 -2.58 -16.90 11.09
C GLY A 147 -3.02 -16.24 9.79
N ILE A 148 -3.60 -17.03 8.90
CA ILE A 148 -4.08 -16.58 7.60
C ILE A 148 -5.59 -16.87 7.51
N GLY A 149 -6.37 -15.87 7.09
CA GLY A 149 -7.80 -16.00 6.83
C GLY A 149 -8.16 -15.72 5.37
N VAL A 150 -9.22 -16.37 4.89
CA VAL A 150 -9.78 -16.16 3.53
C VAL A 150 -11.24 -15.76 3.64
N TYR A 151 -11.65 -14.71 2.95
CA TYR A 151 -12.93 -14.03 3.14
C TYR A 151 -13.59 -13.69 1.81
N SER A 152 -14.91 -13.74 1.78
CA SER A 152 -15.73 -13.25 0.66
C SER A 152 -15.97 -11.74 0.69
N VAL A 153 -15.54 -11.08 1.74
CA VAL A 153 -15.62 -9.62 1.92
C VAL A 153 -14.21 -9.01 1.96
N ARG A 154 -14.12 -7.71 1.72
CA ARG A 154 -12.85 -7.00 1.75
C ARG A 154 -12.26 -6.96 3.17
N MET A 155 -11.01 -7.41 3.28
CA MET A 155 -10.22 -7.46 4.50
C MET A 155 -8.83 -6.82 4.28
N ALA A 156 -8.75 -5.80 3.43
CA ALA A 156 -7.51 -5.11 3.09
C ALA A 156 -7.69 -3.59 3.10
N ALA A 157 -6.64 -2.86 3.38
CA ALA A 157 -6.56 -1.40 3.27
C ALA A 157 -5.40 -1.01 2.34
N GLY A 158 -5.48 0.19 1.76
CA GLY A 158 -4.69 0.57 0.59
C GLY A 158 -3.17 0.60 0.75
N GLY A 159 -2.66 0.75 1.99
CA GLY A 159 -1.22 0.87 2.24
C GLY A 159 -0.52 -0.45 2.62
N ASN A 160 -1.25 -1.52 2.92
CA ASN A 160 -0.65 -2.83 3.20
C ASN A 160 -1.42 -3.94 2.46
N VAL A 161 -1.22 -4.02 1.16
CA VAL A 161 -1.98 -4.91 0.30
C VAL A 161 -1.15 -5.46 -0.84
N MET A 162 -1.45 -6.69 -1.26
CA MET A 162 -0.94 -7.29 -2.48
C MET A 162 -2.09 -7.73 -3.39
N LEU A 163 -1.95 -7.48 -4.68
CA LEU A 163 -2.96 -7.70 -5.71
C LEU A 163 -2.48 -8.73 -6.73
N ARG A 164 -3.38 -9.55 -7.22
CA ARG A 164 -3.16 -10.42 -8.37
C ARG A 164 -3.38 -9.64 -9.67
N MET A 165 -2.32 -9.45 -10.45
CA MET A 165 -2.32 -8.52 -11.57
C MET A 165 -3.00 -9.05 -12.83
N ASP A 166 -3.13 -10.35 -13.03
CA ASP A 166 -3.89 -10.94 -14.14
C ASP A 166 -5.37 -10.50 -14.10
N ILE A 167 -5.97 -10.45 -12.89
CA ILE A 167 -7.35 -10.01 -12.67
C ILE A 167 -7.50 -8.51 -12.97
N VAL A 168 -6.59 -7.69 -12.43
CA VAL A 168 -6.61 -6.23 -12.63
C VAL A 168 -6.46 -5.87 -14.12
N LYS A 169 -5.50 -6.53 -14.80
CA LYS A 169 -5.20 -6.28 -16.22
C LYS A 169 -6.32 -6.77 -17.14
N SER A 170 -6.82 -8.00 -16.93
CA SER A 170 -7.85 -8.59 -17.80
C SER A 170 -9.14 -7.79 -17.78
N LYS A 171 -9.52 -7.25 -16.62
CA LYS A 171 -10.73 -6.44 -16.44
C LYS A 171 -10.48 -4.94 -16.65
N LYS A 172 -9.23 -4.50 -16.89
CA LYS A 172 -8.82 -3.08 -17.02
C LYS A 172 -9.32 -2.23 -15.85
N ILE A 173 -9.20 -2.75 -14.64
CA ILE A 173 -9.69 -2.07 -13.43
C ILE A 173 -8.76 -0.89 -13.12
N LEU A 174 -9.37 0.27 -12.85
CA LEU A 174 -8.70 1.49 -12.43
C LEU A 174 -9.36 2.05 -11.16
N PHE A 175 -8.56 2.82 -10.41
CA PHE A 175 -9.07 3.65 -9.30
C PHE A 175 -9.93 4.78 -9.86
N ASP A 176 -11.03 5.09 -9.17
CA ASP A 176 -11.92 6.17 -9.55
C ASP A 176 -11.28 7.52 -9.20
N TYR A 177 -11.10 8.38 -10.21
CA TYR A 177 -10.48 9.69 -10.06
C TYR A 177 -11.30 10.69 -9.22
N THR A 178 -12.56 10.39 -8.97
CA THR A 178 -13.44 11.22 -8.12
C THR A 178 -13.30 10.91 -6.64
N LEU A 179 -12.63 9.80 -6.30
CA LEU A 179 -12.39 9.34 -4.94
C LEU A 179 -10.92 9.55 -4.54
N GLY A 180 -10.66 9.46 -3.24
CA GLY A 180 -9.33 9.56 -2.67
C GLY A 180 -8.86 11.00 -2.45
N TYR A 181 -7.73 11.10 -1.78
CA TYR A 181 -7.11 12.38 -1.44
C TYR A 181 -6.60 13.11 -2.70
N ASN A 182 -7.00 14.37 -2.87
CA ASN A 182 -6.63 15.20 -4.03
C ASN A 182 -5.84 16.48 -3.67
N GLY A 183 -5.19 16.51 -2.52
CA GLY A 183 -4.41 17.65 -2.02
C GLY A 183 -5.25 18.69 -1.23
N ASN A 184 -6.53 18.84 -1.51
CA ASN A 184 -7.41 19.81 -0.87
C ASN A 184 -8.46 19.16 0.03
N VAL A 185 -8.96 17.99 -0.35
CA VAL A 185 -10.02 17.26 0.33
C VAL A 185 -9.49 15.90 0.77
N LEU A 186 -9.72 15.55 2.06
CA LEU A 186 -9.35 14.24 2.65
C LEU A 186 -10.41 13.18 2.32
N LEU A 187 -10.93 13.15 1.11
CA LEU A 187 -11.89 12.14 0.72
C LEU A 187 -11.21 10.77 0.70
N SER A 188 -11.89 9.76 1.21
CA SER A 188 -11.42 8.36 1.21
C SER A 188 -12.36 7.47 0.38
N GLY A 189 -12.06 6.18 0.31
CA GLY A 189 -12.93 5.19 -0.30
C GLY A 189 -12.47 4.69 -1.68
N GLU A 190 -11.42 5.27 -2.26
CA GLU A 190 -10.87 4.87 -3.56
C GLU A 190 -10.31 3.43 -3.53
N ASP A 191 -9.70 3.02 -2.42
CA ASP A 191 -9.19 1.66 -2.22
C ASP A 191 -10.34 0.66 -2.02
N ASN A 192 -11.35 1.03 -1.23
CA ASN A 192 -12.54 0.22 -1.01
C ASN A 192 -13.25 -0.10 -2.34
N GLU A 193 -13.49 0.92 -3.13
CA GLU A 193 -14.14 0.81 -4.43
C GLU A 193 -13.31 -0.05 -5.39
N PHE A 194 -12.01 0.19 -5.45
CA PHE A 194 -11.10 -0.55 -6.30
C PHE A 194 -11.05 -2.04 -5.92
N PHE A 195 -10.87 -2.38 -4.63
CA PHE A 195 -10.83 -3.78 -4.20
C PHE A 195 -12.17 -4.50 -4.42
N CYS A 196 -13.30 -3.80 -4.26
CA CYS A 196 -14.61 -4.36 -4.61
C CYS A 196 -14.70 -4.70 -6.10
N LYS A 197 -14.18 -3.87 -6.99
CA LYS A 197 -14.09 -4.17 -8.44
C LYS A 197 -13.20 -5.37 -8.73
N VAL A 198 -12.01 -5.45 -8.07
CA VAL A 198 -11.07 -6.56 -8.24
C VAL A 198 -11.72 -7.88 -7.81
N MET A 199 -12.31 -7.90 -6.63
CA MET A 199 -12.97 -9.11 -6.09
C MET A 199 -14.21 -9.50 -6.91
N GLY A 200 -15.05 -8.54 -7.27
CA GLY A 200 -16.32 -8.82 -7.94
C GLY A 200 -17.16 -9.81 -7.13
N LYS A 201 -17.79 -10.79 -7.82
CA LYS A 201 -18.66 -11.79 -7.16
C LYS A 201 -17.97 -13.14 -6.92
N VAL A 202 -16.79 -13.36 -7.47
CA VAL A 202 -16.15 -14.70 -7.52
C VAL A 202 -14.80 -14.78 -6.83
N HIS A 203 -14.12 -13.65 -6.68
CA HIS A 203 -12.80 -13.64 -6.05
C HIS A 203 -12.90 -13.39 -4.55
N LEU A 204 -11.85 -13.80 -3.84
CA LEU A 204 -11.74 -13.73 -2.40
C LEU A 204 -10.66 -12.73 -1.97
N CYS A 205 -10.74 -12.29 -0.73
CA CYS A 205 -9.73 -11.53 -0.05
C CYS A 205 -9.04 -12.40 1.00
N GLY A 206 -7.72 -12.47 0.95
CA GLY A 206 -6.91 -13.04 2.00
C GLY A 206 -6.49 -11.98 3.03
N PHE A 207 -6.22 -12.40 4.25
CA PHE A 207 -5.57 -11.59 5.27
C PHE A 207 -4.53 -12.43 6.01
N THR A 208 -3.32 -11.90 6.18
CA THR A 208 -2.24 -12.58 6.89
C THR A 208 -1.69 -11.72 8.03
N GLU A 209 -1.68 -12.24 9.26
CA GLU A 209 -1.05 -11.56 10.39
C GLU A 209 0.48 -11.49 10.29
N PHE A 210 1.08 -12.29 9.41
CA PHE A 210 2.53 -12.44 9.28
C PHE A 210 3.19 -11.36 8.42
N ALA A 211 2.41 -10.51 7.73
CA ALA A 211 2.89 -9.40 6.92
C ALA A 211 2.50 -8.03 7.51
N PRO A 212 2.84 -7.72 8.78
CA PRO A 212 2.52 -6.42 9.35
C PRO A 212 3.39 -5.31 8.75
N VAL A 213 2.80 -4.12 8.62
CA VAL A 213 3.54 -2.88 8.41
C VAL A 213 3.59 -2.08 9.71
N LYS A 214 4.71 -1.39 9.97
CA LYS A 214 4.78 -0.33 10.97
C LYS A 214 4.34 0.96 10.29
N HIS A 215 3.22 1.53 10.72
CA HIS A 215 2.65 2.76 10.19
C HIS A 215 3.03 3.93 11.10
N TYR A 216 3.82 4.85 10.59
CA TYR A 216 4.35 5.99 11.34
C TYR A 216 3.36 7.14 11.36
N ILE A 217 2.99 7.58 12.56
CA ILE A 217 1.99 8.61 12.79
C ILE A 217 2.69 9.87 13.31
N ALA A 218 2.75 10.87 12.44
CA ALA A 218 3.34 12.16 12.75
C ALA A 218 2.54 12.90 13.83
N LYS A 219 3.20 13.69 14.65
CA LYS A 219 2.59 14.47 15.74
C LYS A 219 1.46 15.40 15.27
N GLU A 220 1.54 15.90 14.04
CA GLU A 220 0.52 16.75 13.41
C GLU A 220 -0.83 16.04 13.27
N ARG A 221 -0.81 14.70 13.10
CA ARG A 221 -2.00 13.85 13.05
C ARG A 221 -2.60 13.55 14.43
N MET A 222 -1.87 13.85 15.52
CA MET A 222 -2.30 13.62 16.89
C MET A 222 -2.97 14.87 17.51
N THR A 223 -3.66 15.67 16.71
CA THR A 223 -4.39 16.85 17.14
C THR A 223 -5.89 16.68 16.98
N VAL A 224 -6.69 17.26 17.89
CA VAL A 224 -8.16 17.24 17.78
C VAL A 224 -8.61 17.77 16.43
N LYS A 225 -7.99 18.87 15.95
CA LYS A 225 -8.29 19.49 14.65
C LYS A 225 -8.11 18.52 13.50
N TRP A 226 -7.00 17.76 13.49
CA TRP A 226 -6.74 16.79 12.43
C TRP A 226 -7.73 15.61 12.52
N PHE A 227 -7.96 15.12 13.74
CA PHE A 227 -8.86 14.01 14.01
C PHE A 227 -10.30 14.32 13.56
N THR A 228 -10.87 15.46 13.97
CA THR A 228 -12.22 15.87 13.56
C THR A 228 -12.32 16.08 12.05
N ARG A 229 -11.30 16.69 11.42
CA ARG A 229 -11.27 16.85 9.97
C ARG A 229 -11.25 15.50 9.25
N ARG A 230 -10.47 14.53 9.74
CA ARG A 230 -10.38 13.19 9.15
C ARG A 230 -11.73 12.47 9.20
N TYR A 231 -12.38 12.44 10.38
CA TYR A 231 -13.69 11.81 10.55
C TYR A 231 -14.83 12.51 9.80
N PHE A 232 -14.67 13.77 9.44
CA PHE A 232 -15.66 14.46 8.62
C PHE A 232 -15.66 14.01 7.16
N TYR A 233 -14.51 13.50 6.67
CA TYR A 233 -14.34 13.09 5.27
C TYR A 233 -14.27 11.56 5.08
N GLU A 234 -14.33 10.78 6.13
CA GLU A 234 -14.52 9.32 6.10
C GLU A 234 -15.98 8.92 5.97
#